data_4c6d7ea768d2165564c28f3c7beba866
#
_entry.id   4c6d7ea768d2165564c28f3c7beba866
#
_cell.length_a   1.000
_cell.length_b   1.000
_cell.length_c   1.000
_cell.angle_alpha   90.00
_cell.angle_beta   90.00
_cell.angle_gamma   90.00
#
_symmetry.space_group_name_H-M   'P 1'
#
loop_
_entity.id
_entity.type
_entity.pdbx_description
1 polymer ?
#
loop_
_entity_poly.entity_id
_entity_poly.type
_entity_poly.pdbx_seq_one_letter_code
_entity_poly.pdbx_strand_id
1 'polypeptide(L)'
;MRLLVTGGSGFLGGHVLAEAARQGHECVALARSVTAAGTVAARGATPLPGDLDDANLPEIFARAQCEALVNVASLGFGHAPAIVSAARAAGLRRAIFISTTAVATALPAPSRAVRLAAEETIRSAGLAWTILRPTMIYGAAGDRNMSRLLALLARARMAPLLPVPGGGRRLQQPVHVADVASAVLGCARRPQTAGRQYDVAGPAPMPFSDLLHAAADAVGCRARFVPVPLGPVITATRGYERVSRHPRIRAEQWQRLAEDKAFAIDAAAGDLGYAPRPFGDAIRAEAAAMGLTVRRQHA
;
A
#
# COMPACT_ATOMS: atom_id res chain seq x y z
N MET A 1 -16.02 4.18 17.55
CA MET A 1 -15.69 5.48 16.90
C MET A 1 -16.33 5.52 15.53
N ARG A 2 -16.76 6.70 15.12
CA ARG A 2 -17.24 6.95 13.76
C ARG A 2 -16.15 7.63 12.94
N LEU A 3 -15.69 6.98 11.86
CA LEU A 3 -14.52 7.38 11.07
C LEU A 3 -14.94 7.87 9.68
N LEU A 4 -14.42 9.01 9.27
CA LEU A 4 -14.51 9.46 7.88
C LEU A 4 -13.33 8.87 7.09
N VAL A 5 -13.61 8.11 6.04
CA VAL A 5 -12.56 7.43 5.25
C VAL A 5 -12.55 7.98 3.83
N THR A 6 -11.40 8.48 3.37
CA THR A 6 -11.18 8.79 1.95
C THR A 6 -10.37 7.69 1.29
N GLY A 7 -10.63 7.41 0.00
CA GLY A 7 -9.96 6.31 -0.69
C GLY A 7 -10.44 4.91 -0.29
N GLY A 8 -11.60 4.81 0.36
CA GLY A 8 -12.20 3.55 0.85
C GLY A 8 -12.47 2.50 -0.23
N SER A 9 -12.73 2.91 -1.48
CA SER A 9 -12.93 2.00 -2.62
C SER A 9 -11.62 1.43 -3.20
N GLY A 10 -10.45 1.93 -2.77
CA GLY A 10 -9.15 1.43 -3.18
C GLY A 10 -8.74 0.13 -2.49
N PHE A 11 -7.59 -0.44 -2.92
CA PHE A 11 -7.07 -1.69 -2.38
C PHE A 11 -6.90 -1.65 -0.85
N LEU A 12 -6.05 -0.77 -0.33
CA LEU A 12 -5.85 -0.62 1.11
C LEU A 12 -7.12 -0.12 1.82
N GLY A 13 -7.83 0.85 1.21
CA GLY A 13 -9.05 1.42 1.80
C GLY A 13 -10.12 0.37 2.08
N GLY A 14 -10.33 -0.57 1.15
CA GLY A 14 -11.28 -1.66 1.36
C GLY A 14 -10.90 -2.58 2.53
N HIS A 15 -9.59 -2.81 2.77
CA HIS A 15 -9.12 -3.58 3.93
C HIS A 15 -9.24 -2.79 5.23
N VAL A 16 -9.00 -1.47 5.19
CA VAL A 16 -9.23 -0.59 6.35
C VAL A 16 -10.71 -0.59 6.74
N LEU A 17 -11.63 -0.49 5.79
CA LEU A 17 -13.07 -0.54 6.07
C LEU A 17 -13.49 -1.89 6.66
N ALA A 18 -13.03 -3.00 6.07
CA ALA A 18 -13.35 -4.33 6.58
C ALA A 18 -12.80 -4.56 8.00
N GLU A 19 -11.58 -4.11 8.26
CA GLU A 19 -10.98 -4.21 9.59
C GLU A 19 -11.67 -3.30 10.61
N ALA A 20 -12.10 -2.09 10.20
CA ALA A 20 -12.88 -1.18 11.03
C ALA A 20 -14.22 -1.82 11.45
N ALA A 21 -14.93 -2.41 10.51
CA ALA A 21 -16.19 -3.13 10.79
C ALA A 21 -15.96 -4.29 11.75
N ARG A 22 -14.89 -5.08 11.57
CA ARG A 22 -14.52 -6.18 12.48
C ARG A 22 -14.23 -5.72 13.90
N GLN A 23 -13.71 -4.49 14.06
CA GLN A 23 -13.43 -3.87 15.36
C GLN A 23 -14.61 -3.06 15.94
N GLY A 24 -15.79 -3.09 15.28
CA GLY A 24 -16.99 -2.39 15.77
C GLY A 24 -16.93 -0.87 15.56
N HIS A 25 -16.16 -0.39 14.58
CA HIS A 25 -16.15 1.02 14.19
C HIS A 25 -17.18 1.29 13.09
N GLU A 26 -17.87 2.41 13.17
CA GLU A 26 -18.68 2.93 12.08
C GLU A 26 -17.78 3.69 11.10
N CYS A 27 -17.95 3.43 9.81
CA CYS A 27 -17.23 4.15 8.76
C CYS A 27 -18.18 4.86 7.82
N VAL A 28 -17.90 6.13 7.55
CA VAL A 28 -18.49 6.91 6.47
C VAL A 28 -17.41 7.11 5.41
N ALA A 29 -17.60 6.62 4.19
CA ALA A 29 -16.56 6.60 3.18
C ALA A 29 -16.90 7.50 1.99
N LEU A 30 -16.03 8.48 1.69
CA LEU A 30 -16.16 9.34 0.52
C LEU A 30 -16.14 8.50 -0.77
N ALA A 31 -17.14 8.68 -1.63
CA ALA A 31 -17.33 7.90 -2.85
C ALA A 31 -17.72 8.82 -4.02
N ARG A 32 -16.82 8.91 -5.02
CA ARG A 32 -16.97 9.80 -6.18
C ARG A 32 -17.85 9.24 -7.30
N SER A 33 -18.33 8.00 -7.18
CA SER A 33 -19.18 7.36 -8.18
C SER A 33 -20.07 6.31 -7.55
N VAL A 34 -21.15 5.94 -8.27
CA VAL A 34 -22.06 4.85 -7.85
C VAL A 34 -21.29 3.53 -7.63
N THR A 35 -20.34 3.21 -8.50
CA THR A 35 -19.48 2.02 -8.35
C THR A 35 -18.64 2.07 -7.08
N ALA A 36 -18.03 3.24 -6.79
CA ALA A 36 -17.27 3.42 -5.55
C ALA A 36 -18.19 3.32 -4.32
N ALA A 37 -19.40 3.89 -4.37
CA ALA A 37 -20.40 3.79 -3.31
C ALA A 37 -20.81 2.33 -3.05
N GLY A 38 -21.09 1.54 -4.08
CA GLY A 38 -21.36 0.10 -3.95
C GLY A 38 -20.18 -0.66 -3.36
N THR A 39 -18.94 -0.31 -3.76
CA THR A 39 -17.72 -0.95 -3.24
C THR A 39 -17.54 -0.71 -1.74
N VAL A 40 -17.73 0.51 -1.26
CA VAL A 40 -17.55 0.82 0.17
C VAL A 40 -18.71 0.27 1.00
N ALA A 41 -19.96 0.30 0.47
CA ALA A 41 -21.11 -0.31 1.13
C ALA A 41 -20.93 -1.82 1.33
N ALA A 42 -20.41 -2.53 0.33
CA ALA A 42 -20.11 -3.96 0.44
C ALA A 42 -19.03 -4.28 1.49
N ARG A 43 -18.32 -3.28 2.01
CA ARG A 43 -17.32 -3.38 3.09
C ARG A 43 -17.84 -2.86 4.44
N GLY A 44 -19.15 -2.63 4.55
CA GLY A 44 -19.81 -2.21 5.78
C GLY A 44 -19.71 -0.71 6.09
N ALA A 45 -19.29 0.12 5.14
CA ALA A 45 -19.25 1.57 5.31
C ALA A 45 -20.46 2.26 4.71
N THR A 46 -20.89 3.36 5.32
CA THR A 46 -21.93 4.25 4.74
C THR A 46 -21.29 5.10 3.63
N PRO A 47 -21.76 5.01 2.38
CA PRO A 47 -21.24 5.84 1.31
C PRO A 47 -21.59 7.32 1.53
N LEU A 48 -20.62 8.20 1.33
CA LEU A 48 -20.78 9.65 1.32
C LEU A 48 -20.48 10.15 -0.10
N PRO A 49 -21.48 10.59 -0.87
CA PRO A 49 -21.22 11.11 -2.21
C PRO A 49 -20.36 12.37 -2.18
N GLY A 50 -19.30 12.40 -3.01
CA GLY A 50 -18.38 13.54 -3.16
C GLY A 50 -17.03 13.12 -3.71
N ASP A 51 -16.27 14.09 -4.21
CA ASP A 51 -14.89 13.95 -4.68
C ASP A 51 -13.97 14.85 -3.86
N LEU A 52 -12.66 14.53 -3.85
CA LEU A 52 -11.63 15.35 -3.21
C LEU A 52 -11.38 16.68 -3.95
N ASP A 53 -11.84 16.79 -5.19
CA ASP A 53 -11.80 17.98 -6.03
C ASP A 53 -13.03 18.87 -5.87
N ASP A 54 -14.03 18.46 -5.08
CA ASP A 54 -15.23 19.25 -4.88
C ASP A 54 -14.94 20.53 -4.09
N ALA A 55 -15.44 21.66 -4.58
CA ALA A 55 -15.27 22.96 -3.92
C ALA A 55 -15.95 23.02 -2.54
N ASN A 56 -17.00 22.23 -2.33
CA ASN A 56 -17.76 22.12 -1.08
C ASN A 56 -17.34 20.93 -0.21
N LEU A 57 -16.09 20.48 -0.35
CA LEU A 57 -15.54 19.36 0.44
C LEU A 57 -15.68 19.57 1.96
N PRO A 58 -15.52 20.80 2.52
CA PRO A 58 -15.78 21.06 3.93
C PRO A 58 -17.19 20.69 4.39
N GLU A 59 -18.20 21.04 3.64
CA GLU A 59 -19.62 20.74 3.93
C GLU A 59 -19.90 19.24 3.79
N ILE A 60 -19.25 18.58 2.82
CA ILE A 60 -19.33 17.14 2.65
C ILE A 60 -18.75 16.44 3.88
N PHE A 61 -17.59 16.84 4.37
CA PHE A 61 -16.97 16.28 5.56
C PHE A 61 -17.78 16.54 6.82
N ALA A 62 -18.35 17.74 6.98
CA ALA A 62 -19.19 18.09 8.10
C ALA A 62 -20.46 17.21 8.18
N ARG A 63 -21.09 16.89 7.04
CA ARG A 63 -22.25 15.98 6.98
C ARG A 63 -21.96 14.57 7.44
N ALA A 64 -20.68 14.12 7.41
CA ALA A 64 -20.29 12.80 7.89
C ALA A 64 -20.45 12.64 9.40
N GLN A 65 -20.39 13.74 10.17
CA GLN A 65 -20.46 13.75 11.64
C GLN A 65 -19.53 12.70 12.30
N CYS A 66 -18.28 12.68 11.86
CA CYS A 66 -17.28 11.71 12.30
C CYS A 66 -16.36 12.31 13.37
N GLU A 67 -15.71 11.43 14.15
CA GLU A 67 -14.77 11.79 15.21
C GLU A 67 -13.34 11.95 14.68
N ALA A 68 -12.98 11.21 13.64
CA ALA A 68 -11.63 11.22 13.07
C ALA A 68 -11.65 10.99 11.56
N LEU A 69 -10.63 11.52 10.89
CA LEU A 69 -10.35 11.28 9.47
C LEU A 69 -9.32 10.15 9.31
N VAL A 70 -9.58 9.24 8.39
CA VAL A 70 -8.61 8.25 7.87
C VAL A 70 -8.45 8.47 6.37
N ASN A 71 -7.39 9.17 5.98
CA ASN A 71 -7.09 9.41 4.57
C ASN A 71 -6.24 8.28 4.00
N VAL A 72 -6.86 7.41 3.21
CA VAL A 72 -6.19 6.36 2.43
C VAL A 72 -6.03 6.76 0.96
N ALA A 73 -6.64 7.87 0.53
CA ALA A 73 -6.41 8.42 -0.79
C ALA A 73 -4.94 8.86 -0.96
N SER A 74 -4.39 8.65 -2.16
CA SER A 74 -2.97 8.92 -2.43
C SER A 74 -2.63 10.40 -2.25
N LEU A 75 -1.66 10.69 -1.40
CA LEU A 75 -1.09 12.04 -1.24
C LEU A 75 -0.32 12.53 -2.48
N GLY A 76 -0.01 11.62 -3.41
CA GLY A 76 0.71 11.96 -4.64
C GLY A 76 -0.11 12.70 -5.70
N PHE A 77 -1.40 12.94 -5.48
CA PHE A 77 -2.29 13.69 -6.39
C PHE A 77 -2.48 15.16 -5.99
N GLY A 78 -1.90 15.60 -4.86
CA GLY A 78 -1.95 17.01 -4.47
C GLY A 78 -3.15 17.44 -3.64
N HIS A 79 -4.06 16.52 -3.26
CA HIS A 79 -5.29 16.85 -2.52
C HIS A 79 -5.07 17.16 -1.03
N ALA A 80 -3.83 17.05 -0.50
CA ALA A 80 -3.60 17.24 0.93
C ALA A 80 -4.07 18.60 1.47
N PRO A 81 -3.86 19.75 0.80
CA PRO A 81 -4.38 21.03 1.27
C PRO A 81 -5.92 21.05 1.39
N ALA A 82 -6.62 20.53 0.39
CA ALA A 82 -8.09 20.47 0.40
C ALA A 82 -8.61 19.56 1.53
N ILE A 83 -8.02 18.36 1.68
CA ILE A 83 -8.39 17.40 2.73
C ILE A 83 -8.17 18.00 4.12
N VAL A 84 -7.02 18.63 4.36
CA VAL A 84 -6.68 19.27 5.65
C VAL A 84 -7.63 20.42 5.96
N SER A 85 -7.88 21.30 4.97
CA SER A 85 -8.81 22.41 5.12
C SER A 85 -10.21 21.92 5.44
N ALA A 86 -10.72 20.95 4.70
CA ALA A 86 -12.04 20.35 4.92
C ALA A 86 -12.14 19.66 6.28
N ALA A 87 -11.13 18.93 6.71
CA ALA A 87 -11.11 18.28 8.02
C ALA A 87 -11.20 19.31 9.17
N ARG A 88 -10.44 20.41 9.07
CA ARG A 88 -10.49 21.51 10.06
C ARG A 88 -11.84 22.20 10.10
N ALA A 89 -12.38 22.54 8.94
CA ALA A 89 -13.68 23.21 8.83
C ALA A 89 -14.83 22.33 9.35
N ALA A 90 -14.73 21.01 9.16
CA ALA A 90 -15.67 20.03 9.70
C ALA A 90 -15.46 19.73 11.21
N GLY A 91 -14.50 20.37 11.88
CA GLY A 91 -14.22 20.15 13.30
C GLY A 91 -13.50 18.85 13.63
N LEU A 92 -13.00 18.13 12.62
CA LEU A 92 -12.23 16.90 12.82
C LEU A 92 -10.86 17.25 13.39
N ARG A 93 -10.59 16.85 14.63
CA ARG A 93 -9.32 17.13 15.29
C ARG A 93 -8.27 16.03 15.08
N ARG A 94 -8.71 14.77 15.00
CA ARG A 94 -7.86 13.59 14.79
C ARG A 94 -7.83 13.19 13.32
N ALA A 95 -6.61 12.99 12.74
CA ALA A 95 -6.47 12.60 11.35
C ALA A 95 -5.29 11.64 11.14
N ILE A 96 -5.54 10.53 10.47
CA ILE A 96 -4.54 9.54 10.08
C ILE A 96 -4.35 9.61 8.55
N PHE A 97 -3.12 9.78 8.10
CA PHE A 97 -2.78 9.90 6.70
C PHE A 97 -1.86 8.76 6.25
N ILE A 98 -2.18 8.17 5.10
CA ILE A 98 -1.34 7.14 4.50
C ILE A 98 -0.46 7.80 3.44
N SER A 99 0.85 7.84 3.71
CA SER A 99 1.90 8.20 2.78
C SER A 99 2.57 6.94 2.20
N THR A 100 3.88 6.93 2.03
CA THR A 100 4.64 5.78 1.55
C THR A 100 6.12 5.96 1.88
N THR A 101 6.85 4.88 2.14
CA THR A 101 8.31 4.91 2.26
C THR A 101 9.02 5.35 0.97
N ALA A 102 8.33 5.37 -0.18
CA ALA A 102 8.89 5.89 -1.43
C ALA A 102 9.28 7.39 -1.38
N VAL A 103 8.87 8.15 -0.35
CA VAL A 103 9.38 9.51 -0.12
C VAL A 103 10.86 9.53 0.27
N ALA A 104 11.40 8.42 0.76
CA ALA A 104 12.82 8.27 1.13
C ALA A 104 13.72 7.83 -0.04
N THR A 105 13.15 7.53 -1.23
CA THR A 105 13.96 7.12 -2.40
C THR A 105 14.92 8.21 -2.85
N ALA A 106 16.13 7.82 -3.21
CA ALA A 106 17.11 8.71 -3.86
C ALA A 106 16.85 8.86 -5.37
N LEU A 107 15.98 8.01 -5.95
CA LEU A 107 15.67 8.06 -7.38
C LEU A 107 14.76 9.25 -7.71
N PRO A 108 14.93 9.84 -8.91
CA PRO A 108 14.01 10.83 -9.44
C PRO A 108 12.59 10.24 -9.56
N ALA A 109 11.67 10.69 -8.72
CA ALA A 109 10.28 10.28 -8.76
C ALA A 109 9.38 11.52 -8.73
N PRO A 110 8.64 11.85 -9.80
CA PRO A 110 7.82 13.05 -9.88
C PRO A 110 6.84 13.19 -8.69
N SER A 111 6.26 12.09 -8.25
CA SER A 111 5.32 12.08 -7.13
C SER A 111 5.98 12.23 -5.74
N ARG A 112 7.32 12.16 -5.65
CA ARG A 112 8.04 12.31 -4.37
C ARG A 112 7.90 13.73 -3.82
N ALA A 113 8.16 14.74 -4.65
CA ALA A 113 8.05 16.15 -4.24
C ALA A 113 6.62 16.48 -3.78
N VAL A 114 5.61 16.03 -4.52
CA VAL A 114 4.19 16.24 -4.17
C VAL A 114 3.85 15.59 -2.82
N ARG A 115 4.34 14.38 -2.56
CA ARG A 115 4.10 13.69 -1.28
C ARG A 115 4.82 14.35 -0.10
N LEU A 116 6.05 14.81 -0.28
CA LEU A 116 6.78 15.54 0.76
C LEU A 116 6.08 16.86 1.09
N ALA A 117 5.62 17.62 0.10
CA ALA A 117 4.83 18.82 0.30
C ALA A 117 3.49 18.52 1.01
N ALA A 118 2.84 17.41 0.66
CA ALA A 118 1.63 16.96 1.34
C ALA A 118 1.87 16.63 2.82
N GLU A 119 2.95 15.91 3.13
CA GLU A 119 3.31 15.62 4.53
C GLU A 119 3.62 16.89 5.33
N GLU A 120 4.28 17.89 4.71
CA GLU A 120 4.53 19.17 5.36
C GLU A 120 3.24 19.94 5.62
N THR A 121 2.31 19.96 4.65
CA THR A 121 0.97 20.51 4.84
C THR A 121 0.23 19.86 6.00
N ILE A 122 0.35 18.53 6.14
CA ILE A 122 -0.28 17.76 7.22
C ILE A 122 0.36 18.13 8.58
N ARG A 123 1.69 18.23 8.65
CA ARG A 123 2.39 18.58 9.90
C ARG A 123 2.04 19.98 10.41
N SER A 124 1.88 20.94 9.50
CA SER A 124 1.53 22.32 9.81
C SER A 124 0.02 22.56 10.01
N ALA A 125 -0.81 21.53 9.86
CA ALA A 125 -2.26 21.66 9.80
C ALA A 125 -2.95 22.04 11.12
N GLY A 126 -2.28 21.94 12.27
CA GLY A 126 -2.90 22.10 13.59
C GLY A 126 -3.88 20.98 13.96
N LEU A 127 -3.79 19.84 13.27
CA LEU A 127 -4.54 18.61 13.57
C LEU A 127 -3.71 17.71 14.49
N ALA A 128 -4.38 16.85 15.26
CA ALA A 128 -3.73 15.70 15.91
C ALA A 128 -3.46 14.62 14.84
N TRP A 129 -2.50 14.89 13.95
CA TRP A 129 -2.19 14.05 12.80
C TRP A 129 -1.34 12.83 13.18
N THR A 130 -1.44 11.75 12.40
CA THR A 130 -0.47 10.67 12.32
C THR A 130 -0.22 10.35 10.86
N ILE A 131 1.05 10.17 10.47
CA ILE A 131 1.43 9.76 9.13
C ILE A 131 1.96 8.33 9.19
N LEU A 132 1.37 7.43 8.40
CA LEU A 132 1.89 6.08 8.18
C LEU A 132 2.52 6.00 6.80
N ARG A 133 3.73 5.47 6.73
CA ARG A 133 4.50 5.24 5.50
C ARG A 133 4.65 3.75 5.25
N PRO A 134 3.68 3.08 4.63
CA PRO A 134 3.85 1.69 4.27
C PRO A 134 4.91 1.51 3.19
N THR A 135 5.58 0.35 3.23
CA THR A 135 6.40 -0.17 2.15
C THR A 135 5.52 -0.74 1.03
N MET A 136 6.02 -1.66 0.23
CA MET A 136 5.23 -2.33 -0.81
C MET A 136 4.12 -3.18 -0.16
N ILE A 137 2.87 -2.74 -0.34
CA ILE A 137 1.70 -3.43 0.21
C ILE A 137 1.32 -4.60 -0.69
N TYR A 138 1.05 -5.77 -0.08
CA TYR A 138 0.61 -7.00 -0.74
C TYR A 138 -0.41 -7.77 0.11
N GLY A 139 -0.91 -8.90 -0.35
CA GLY A 139 -1.62 -9.88 0.49
C GLY A 139 -3.08 -10.10 0.15
N ALA A 140 -3.57 -9.67 -1.01
CA ALA A 140 -4.91 -10.02 -1.48
C ALA A 140 -5.01 -9.91 -3.01
N ALA A 141 -5.95 -10.65 -3.59
CA ALA A 141 -6.27 -10.52 -5.01
C ALA A 141 -6.59 -9.06 -5.34
N GLY A 142 -5.87 -8.47 -6.30
CA GLY A 142 -6.01 -7.07 -6.68
C GLY A 142 -4.87 -6.18 -6.25
N ASP A 143 -3.90 -6.64 -5.46
CA ASP A 143 -2.63 -5.97 -5.37
C ASP A 143 -1.94 -5.94 -6.76
N ARG A 144 -1.12 -4.94 -7.01
CA ARG A 144 -0.51 -4.76 -8.33
C ARG A 144 0.90 -5.31 -8.44
N ASN A 145 1.43 -5.90 -7.37
CA ASN A 145 2.81 -6.34 -7.24
C ASN A 145 2.91 -7.86 -7.06
N MET A 146 2.59 -8.37 -5.87
CA MET A 146 2.77 -9.79 -5.55
C MET A 146 1.77 -10.69 -6.29
N SER A 147 0.51 -10.29 -6.43
CA SER A 147 -0.46 -11.07 -7.19
C SER A 147 -0.04 -11.24 -8.66
N ARG A 148 0.58 -10.20 -9.28
CA ARG A 148 1.12 -10.32 -10.64
C ARG A 148 2.36 -11.22 -10.68
N LEU A 149 3.24 -11.12 -9.69
CA LEU A 149 4.41 -12.00 -9.57
C LEU A 149 3.98 -13.45 -9.41
N LEU A 150 3.05 -13.75 -8.50
CA LEU A 150 2.51 -15.08 -8.30
C LEU A 150 1.88 -15.63 -9.59
N ALA A 151 1.08 -14.84 -10.30
CA ALA A 151 0.48 -15.25 -11.57
C ALA A 151 1.54 -15.52 -12.65
N LEU A 152 2.60 -14.70 -12.71
CA LEU A 152 3.73 -14.90 -13.63
C LEU A 152 4.46 -16.21 -13.31
N LEU A 153 4.83 -16.43 -12.05
CA LEU A 153 5.53 -17.62 -11.60
C LEU A 153 4.69 -18.89 -11.80
N ALA A 154 3.38 -18.80 -11.55
CA ALA A 154 2.45 -19.90 -11.80
C ALA A 154 2.40 -20.31 -13.29
N ARG A 155 2.47 -19.32 -14.20
CA ARG A 155 2.55 -19.58 -15.64
C ARG A 155 3.91 -20.13 -16.07
N ALA A 156 4.96 -19.74 -15.38
CA ALA A 156 6.33 -20.11 -15.66
C ALA A 156 6.77 -21.40 -14.92
N ARG A 157 5.87 -22.18 -14.34
CA ARG A 157 6.21 -23.38 -13.54
C ARG A 157 7.13 -24.36 -14.25
N MET A 158 6.98 -24.49 -15.57
CA MET A 158 7.75 -25.40 -16.41
C MET A 158 8.97 -24.74 -17.05
N ALA A 159 9.17 -23.43 -16.83
CA ALA A 159 10.35 -22.74 -17.34
C ALA A 159 11.61 -23.24 -16.63
N PRO A 160 12.66 -23.61 -17.35
CA PRO A 160 13.90 -24.08 -16.71
C PRO A 160 14.66 -22.95 -16.01
N LEU A 161 14.57 -21.73 -16.55
CA LEU A 161 15.32 -20.56 -16.10
C LEU A 161 14.41 -19.32 -16.09
N LEU A 162 14.60 -18.47 -15.06
CA LEU A 162 13.97 -17.14 -14.98
C LEU A 162 15.04 -16.07 -14.70
N PRO A 163 15.15 -15.04 -15.53
CA PRO A 163 16.14 -13.98 -15.33
C PRO A 163 15.74 -13.08 -14.16
N VAL A 164 16.74 -12.78 -13.29
CA VAL A 164 16.57 -11.84 -12.17
C VAL A 164 17.48 -10.62 -12.39
N PRO A 165 16.92 -9.48 -12.80
CA PRO A 165 17.69 -8.27 -13.01
C PRO A 165 18.38 -7.80 -11.72
N GLY A 166 19.70 -7.48 -11.80
CA GLY A 166 20.51 -7.08 -10.66
C GLY A 166 20.85 -8.22 -9.68
N GLY A 167 20.51 -9.47 -10.01
CA GLY A 167 20.82 -10.66 -9.21
C GLY A 167 20.03 -10.78 -7.88
N GLY A 168 19.07 -9.90 -7.64
CA GLY A 168 18.17 -10.02 -6.49
C GLY A 168 18.78 -9.76 -5.11
N ARG A 169 19.96 -9.16 -5.01
CA ARG A 169 20.67 -8.95 -3.72
C ARG A 169 20.09 -7.79 -2.90
N ARG A 170 19.40 -6.86 -3.55
CA ARG A 170 18.84 -5.68 -2.88
C ARG A 170 17.71 -6.05 -1.94
N LEU A 171 17.70 -5.38 -0.80
CA LEU A 171 16.74 -5.64 0.24
C LEU A 171 15.33 -5.11 -0.13
N GLN A 172 14.33 -5.88 0.19
CA GLN A 172 12.92 -5.53 0.11
C GLN A 172 12.26 -5.87 1.44
N GLN A 173 11.25 -5.11 1.82
CA GLN A 173 10.54 -5.34 3.08
C GLN A 173 9.02 -5.14 2.84
N PRO A 174 8.39 -6.04 2.09
CA PRO A 174 6.96 -5.94 1.79
C PRO A 174 6.11 -6.09 3.04
N VAL A 175 4.98 -5.38 3.09
CA VAL A 175 4.04 -5.39 4.20
C VAL A 175 2.69 -5.95 3.76
N HIS A 176 2.10 -6.81 4.58
CA HIS A 176 0.77 -7.35 4.30
C HIS A 176 -0.32 -6.30 4.54
N VAL A 177 -1.30 -6.22 3.64
CA VAL A 177 -2.36 -5.20 3.67
C VAL A 177 -3.16 -5.19 4.96
N ALA A 178 -3.41 -6.35 5.57
CA ALA A 178 -4.14 -6.42 6.84
C ALA A 178 -3.32 -5.84 8.01
N ASP A 179 -1.98 -5.95 7.97
CA ASP A 179 -1.12 -5.38 9.01
C ASP A 179 -1.11 -3.85 8.91
N VAL A 180 -1.11 -3.30 7.68
CA VAL A 180 -1.28 -1.86 7.46
C VAL A 180 -2.65 -1.38 7.95
N ALA A 181 -3.73 -2.10 7.62
CA ALA A 181 -5.08 -1.75 8.08
C ALA A 181 -5.19 -1.76 9.61
N SER A 182 -4.60 -2.76 10.27
CA SER A 182 -4.52 -2.83 11.73
C SER A 182 -3.74 -1.66 12.34
N ALA A 183 -2.60 -1.29 11.74
CA ALA A 183 -1.81 -0.13 12.19
C ALA A 183 -2.60 1.19 12.05
N VAL A 184 -3.34 1.37 10.95
CA VAL A 184 -4.22 2.55 10.73
C VAL A 184 -5.23 2.69 11.86
N LEU A 185 -5.96 1.62 12.19
CA LEU A 185 -6.96 1.66 13.25
C LEU A 185 -6.32 1.72 14.65
N GLY A 186 -5.14 1.13 14.80
CA GLY A 186 -4.32 1.31 15.99
C GLY A 186 -4.01 2.79 16.26
N CYS A 187 -3.65 3.56 15.23
CA CYS A 187 -3.43 4.99 15.34
C CYS A 187 -4.71 5.76 15.69
N ALA A 188 -5.86 5.40 15.10
CA ALA A 188 -7.12 6.08 15.37
C ALA A 188 -7.51 6.02 16.86
N ARG A 189 -7.21 4.92 17.52
CA ARG A 189 -7.56 4.66 18.93
C ARG A 189 -6.55 5.17 19.95
N ARG A 190 -5.32 5.51 19.53
CA ARG A 190 -4.22 5.87 20.44
C ARG A 190 -3.86 7.35 20.32
N PRO A 191 -4.32 8.21 21.26
CA PRO A 191 -4.02 9.66 21.22
C PRO A 191 -2.51 9.96 21.24
N GLN A 192 -1.68 9.12 21.88
CA GLN A 192 -0.23 9.28 21.94
C GLN A 192 0.47 9.19 20.58
N THR A 193 -0.22 8.71 19.54
CA THR A 193 0.31 8.71 18.17
C THR A 193 0.11 10.04 17.44
N ALA A 194 -0.52 11.02 18.08
CA ALA A 194 -0.67 12.37 17.52
C ALA A 194 0.70 13.04 17.38
N GLY A 195 0.93 13.70 16.24
CA GLY A 195 2.20 14.32 15.90
C GLY A 195 3.32 13.31 15.55
N ARG A 196 2.97 12.03 15.38
CA ARG A 196 3.94 10.96 15.09
C ARG A 196 3.85 10.49 13.64
N GLN A 197 4.99 9.97 13.18
CA GLN A 197 5.14 9.34 11.88
C GLN A 197 5.75 7.96 12.06
N TYR A 198 5.23 6.96 11.34
CA TYR A 198 5.71 5.58 11.44
C TYR A 198 5.95 4.99 10.06
N ASP A 199 7.08 4.32 9.88
CA ASP A 199 7.27 3.41 8.79
C ASP A 199 6.57 2.09 9.11
N VAL A 200 5.79 1.59 8.15
CA VAL A 200 4.98 0.37 8.30
C VAL A 200 5.46 -0.64 7.26
N ALA A 201 6.32 -1.54 7.70
CA ALA A 201 6.99 -2.52 6.86
C ALA A 201 6.78 -3.95 7.38
N GLY A 202 7.21 -4.94 6.62
CA GLY A 202 7.27 -6.33 7.08
C GLY A 202 8.24 -6.52 8.26
N PRO A 203 8.29 -7.71 8.88
CA PRO A 203 9.03 -7.92 10.13
C PRO A 203 10.54 -7.72 10.00
N ALA A 204 11.10 -8.02 8.83
CA ALA A 204 12.51 -7.82 8.53
C ALA A 204 12.72 -7.59 7.04
N PRO A 205 13.73 -6.81 6.63
CA PRO A 205 14.15 -6.74 5.24
C PRO A 205 14.73 -8.07 4.79
N MET A 206 14.48 -8.46 3.53
CA MET A 206 15.00 -9.68 2.92
C MET A 206 15.54 -9.38 1.52
N PRO A 207 16.55 -10.13 1.02
CA PRO A 207 16.97 -10.06 -0.37
C PRO A 207 15.80 -10.31 -1.32
N PHE A 208 15.77 -9.59 -2.43
CA PHE A 208 14.71 -9.79 -3.44
C PHE A 208 14.73 -11.21 -4.02
N SER A 209 15.91 -11.86 -4.07
CA SER A 209 16.03 -13.29 -4.39
C SER A 209 15.22 -14.19 -3.47
N ASP A 210 15.24 -13.93 -2.16
CA ASP A 210 14.53 -14.74 -1.17
C ASP A 210 13.02 -14.53 -1.27
N LEU A 211 12.61 -13.27 -1.55
CA LEU A 211 11.23 -12.96 -1.87
C LEU A 211 10.75 -13.74 -3.10
N LEU A 212 11.58 -13.80 -4.18
CA LEU A 212 11.27 -14.55 -5.39
C LEU A 212 11.16 -16.05 -5.12
N HIS A 213 12.09 -16.62 -4.33
CA HIS A 213 12.04 -18.04 -3.97
C HIS A 213 10.76 -18.35 -3.16
N ALA A 214 10.46 -17.56 -2.13
CA ALA A 214 9.23 -17.75 -1.35
C ALA A 214 7.95 -17.66 -2.20
N ALA A 215 7.91 -16.73 -3.15
CA ALA A 215 6.78 -16.61 -4.08
C ALA A 215 6.72 -17.80 -5.08
N ALA A 216 7.87 -18.27 -5.57
CA ALA A 216 7.96 -19.45 -6.44
C ALA A 216 7.49 -20.73 -5.72
N ASP A 217 7.95 -20.92 -4.50
CA ASP A 217 7.55 -22.05 -3.66
C ASP A 217 6.04 -22.05 -3.39
N ALA A 218 5.45 -20.86 -3.13
CA ALA A 218 4.01 -20.72 -2.89
C ALA A 218 3.15 -21.19 -4.07
N VAL A 219 3.64 -21.09 -5.30
CA VAL A 219 2.92 -21.54 -6.52
C VAL A 219 3.50 -22.81 -7.13
N GLY A 220 4.52 -23.42 -6.51
CA GLY A 220 5.16 -24.65 -7.02
C GLY A 220 5.97 -24.43 -8.31
N CYS A 221 6.55 -23.25 -8.51
CA CYS A 221 7.45 -22.96 -9.61
C CYS A 221 8.87 -23.45 -9.27
N ARG A 222 9.45 -24.31 -10.12
CA ARG A 222 10.78 -24.90 -9.93
C ARG A 222 11.87 -24.28 -10.82
N ALA A 223 11.58 -23.15 -11.45
CA ALA A 223 12.52 -22.45 -12.29
C ALA A 223 13.78 -22.01 -11.50
N ARG A 224 14.96 -22.13 -12.13
CA ARG A 224 16.18 -21.56 -11.57
C ARG A 224 16.24 -20.07 -11.85
N PHE A 225 16.45 -19.28 -10.82
CA PHE A 225 16.66 -17.84 -10.95
C PHE A 225 18.12 -17.55 -11.37
N VAL A 226 18.28 -16.88 -12.51
CA VAL A 226 19.60 -16.56 -13.07
C VAL A 226 19.85 -15.06 -12.99
N PRO A 227 20.91 -14.62 -12.32
CA PRO A 227 21.24 -13.21 -12.24
C PRO A 227 21.59 -12.64 -13.63
N VAL A 228 20.95 -11.53 -14.00
CA VAL A 228 21.29 -10.79 -15.22
C VAL A 228 21.71 -9.35 -14.86
N PRO A 229 22.72 -8.78 -15.54
CA PRO A 229 23.13 -7.40 -15.29
C PRO A 229 21.97 -6.42 -15.49
N LEU A 230 21.83 -5.45 -14.58
CA LEU A 230 20.72 -4.50 -14.60
C LEU A 230 20.82 -3.49 -15.76
N GLY A 231 22.03 -3.06 -16.12
CA GLY A 231 22.27 -2.08 -17.19
C GLY A 231 21.64 -2.47 -18.53
N PRO A 232 21.99 -3.63 -19.11
CA PRO A 232 21.37 -4.11 -20.35
C PRO A 232 19.84 -4.22 -20.27
N VAL A 233 19.30 -4.67 -19.14
CA VAL A 233 17.84 -4.78 -18.94
C VAL A 233 17.16 -3.39 -18.99
N ILE A 234 17.74 -2.40 -18.31
CA ILE A 234 17.25 -1.02 -18.32
C ILE A 234 17.30 -0.45 -19.75
N THR A 235 18.43 -0.66 -20.46
CA THR A 235 18.60 -0.16 -21.85
C THR A 235 17.59 -0.78 -22.80
N ALA A 236 17.41 -2.10 -22.75
CA ALA A 236 16.42 -2.81 -23.54
C ALA A 236 14.98 -2.35 -23.23
N THR A 237 14.67 -2.16 -21.92
CA THR A 237 13.35 -1.67 -21.52
C THR A 237 13.10 -0.24 -22.00
N ARG A 238 14.09 0.65 -21.96
CA ARG A 238 13.97 2.00 -22.53
C ARG A 238 13.75 1.97 -24.04
N GLY A 239 14.41 1.06 -24.76
CA GLY A 239 14.14 0.82 -26.17
C GLY A 239 12.68 0.40 -26.42
N TYR A 240 12.20 -0.56 -25.65
CA TYR A 240 10.79 -1.00 -25.69
C TYR A 240 9.80 0.13 -25.38
N GLU A 241 10.07 0.98 -24.36
CA GLU A 241 9.23 2.13 -24.03
C GLU A 241 9.09 3.14 -25.16
N ARG A 242 10.14 3.31 -26.00
CA ARG A 242 10.11 4.23 -27.14
C ARG A 242 9.24 3.72 -28.30
N VAL A 243 9.15 2.41 -28.45
CA VAL A 243 8.42 1.76 -29.55
C VAL A 243 6.98 1.42 -29.17
N SER A 244 6.72 1.09 -27.89
CA SER A 244 5.40 0.68 -27.43
C SER A 244 4.53 1.86 -27.02
N ARG A 245 3.35 1.98 -27.62
CA ARG A 245 2.34 2.99 -27.21
C ARG A 245 1.81 2.78 -25.80
N HIS A 246 1.84 1.53 -25.31
CA HIS A 246 1.37 1.14 -23.97
C HIS A 246 2.38 0.19 -23.30
N PRO A 247 3.53 0.69 -22.81
CA PRO A 247 4.56 -0.16 -22.24
C PRO A 247 4.06 -0.81 -20.95
N ARG A 248 4.10 -2.14 -20.91
CA ARG A 248 3.69 -2.95 -19.74
C ARG A 248 4.75 -2.97 -18.65
N ILE A 249 6.01 -2.77 -19.03
CA ILE A 249 7.18 -2.73 -18.14
C ILE A 249 7.92 -1.42 -18.41
N ARG A 250 8.33 -0.74 -17.33
CA ARG A 250 9.07 0.52 -17.43
C ARG A 250 10.46 0.39 -16.81
N ALA A 251 11.42 1.10 -17.36
CA ALA A 251 12.81 1.12 -16.90
C ALA A 251 12.91 1.58 -15.43
N GLU A 252 12.04 2.49 -15.01
CA GLU A 252 11.93 2.96 -13.62
C GLU A 252 11.67 1.80 -12.62
N GLN A 253 10.91 0.78 -13.03
CA GLN A 253 10.63 -0.38 -12.17
C GLN A 253 11.91 -1.15 -11.83
N TRP A 254 12.82 -1.30 -12.82
CA TRP A 254 14.12 -1.94 -12.59
C TRP A 254 15.04 -1.07 -11.72
N GLN A 255 15.04 0.23 -11.94
CA GLN A 255 15.81 1.17 -11.12
C GLN A 255 15.38 1.11 -9.66
N ARG A 256 14.08 1.01 -9.37
CA ARG A 256 13.55 0.86 -8.01
C ARG A 256 13.98 -0.44 -7.31
N LEU A 257 14.30 -1.49 -8.07
CA LEU A 257 14.88 -2.72 -7.53
C LEU A 257 16.38 -2.59 -7.22
N ALA A 258 17.02 -1.50 -7.65
CA ALA A 258 18.43 -1.24 -7.37
C ALA A 258 18.66 -0.56 -6.00
N GLU A 259 17.61 -0.12 -5.32
CA GLU A 259 17.68 0.47 -3.99
C GLU A 259 17.31 -0.56 -2.91
N ASP A 260 18.04 -0.53 -1.81
CA ASP A 260 17.66 -1.26 -0.60
C ASP A 260 16.45 -0.60 0.06
N LYS A 261 15.48 -1.41 0.43
CA LYS A 261 14.25 -1.00 1.13
C LYS A 261 14.21 -1.71 2.47
N ALA A 262 14.94 -1.16 3.40
CA ALA A 262 15.01 -1.62 4.78
C ALA A 262 14.61 -0.45 5.69
N PHE A 263 13.58 -0.64 6.50
CA PHE A 263 12.99 0.38 7.35
C PHE A 263 12.83 -0.16 8.77
N ALA A 264 13.19 0.65 9.76
CA ALA A 264 12.98 0.32 11.16
C ALA A 264 11.48 0.43 11.51
N ILE A 265 10.95 -0.59 12.17
CA ILE A 265 9.56 -0.65 12.62
C ILE A 265 9.42 -0.51 14.14
N ASP A 266 10.52 -0.27 14.87
CA ASP A 266 10.56 -0.27 16.33
C ASP A 266 9.62 0.76 16.93
N ALA A 267 9.52 1.96 16.36
CA ALA A 267 8.59 2.98 16.81
C ALA A 267 7.13 2.53 16.64
N ALA A 268 6.79 1.88 15.53
CA ALA A 268 5.47 1.33 15.32
C ALA A 268 5.20 0.15 16.26
N ALA A 269 6.19 -0.70 16.51
CA ALA A 269 6.08 -1.82 17.45
C ALA A 269 5.83 -1.31 18.88
N GLY A 270 6.59 -0.32 19.34
CA GLY A 270 6.46 0.24 20.68
C GLY A 270 5.14 0.98 20.89
N ASP A 271 4.81 1.93 20.01
CA ASP A 271 3.66 2.81 20.19
C ASP A 271 2.32 2.15 19.82
N LEU A 272 2.32 1.25 18.84
CA LEU A 272 1.10 0.62 18.30
C LEU A 272 0.93 -0.85 18.70
N GLY A 273 1.98 -1.50 19.23
CA GLY A 273 2.03 -2.95 19.33
C GLY A 273 2.05 -3.62 17.94
N TYR A 274 2.68 -2.95 16.96
CA TYR A 274 2.75 -3.41 15.58
C TYR A 274 3.63 -4.65 15.47
N ALA A 275 3.04 -5.77 15.07
CA ALA A 275 3.71 -7.05 14.88
C ALA A 275 3.30 -7.63 13.52
N PRO A 276 4.00 -7.26 12.43
CA PRO A 276 3.64 -7.70 11.10
C PRO A 276 3.93 -9.18 10.90
N ARG A 277 3.08 -9.84 10.09
CA ARG A 277 3.19 -11.26 9.78
C ARG A 277 4.40 -11.57 8.91
N PRO A 278 5.00 -12.78 9.04
CA PRO A 278 6.07 -13.24 8.18
C PRO A 278 5.63 -13.32 6.71
N PHE A 279 6.53 -12.89 5.79
CA PHE A 279 6.24 -12.86 4.36
C PHE A 279 5.91 -14.25 3.80
N GLY A 280 6.67 -15.28 4.19
CA GLY A 280 6.52 -16.63 3.66
C GLY A 280 5.13 -17.25 3.93
N ASP A 281 4.55 -16.99 5.09
CA ASP A 281 3.20 -17.49 5.44
C ASP A 281 2.13 -16.72 4.66
N ALA A 282 2.26 -15.41 4.62
CA ALA A 282 1.31 -14.53 3.96
C ALA A 282 1.27 -14.74 2.44
N ILE A 283 2.43 -14.93 1.78
CA ILE A 283 2.48 -15.15 0.33
C ILE A 283 1.89 -16.51 -0.07
N ARG A 284 2.05 -17.54 0.79
CA ARG A 284 1.39 -18.84 0.60
C ARG A 284 -0.14 -18.72 0.72
N ALA A 285 -0.61 -17.97 1.70
CA ALA A 285 -2.05 -17.72 1.88
C ALA A 285 -2.63 -16.95 0.67
N GLU A 286 -1.90 -15.95 0.15
CA GLU A 286 -2.31 -15.21 -1.04
C GLU A 286 -2.35 -16.11 -2.28
N ALA A 287 -1.33 -16.93 -2.52
CA ALA A 287 -1.30 -17.88 -3.62
C ALA A 287 -2.47 -18.87 -3.55
N ALA A 288 -2.82 -19.33 -2.36
CA ALA A 288 -3.97 -20.22 -2.13
C ALA A 288 -5.30 -19.51 -2.43
N ALA A 289 -5.47 -18.27 -1.94
CA ALA A 289 -6.67 -17.46 -2.19
C ALA A 289 -6.85 -17.14 -3.69
N MET A 290 -5.74 -17.05 -4.46
CA MET A 290 -5.76 -16.88 -5.91
C MET A 290 -5.96 -18.22 -6.68
N GLY A 291 -6.05 -19.36 -6.01
CA GLY A 291 -6.16 -20.67 -6.66
C GLY A 291 -4.89 -21.10 -7.41
N LEU A 292 -3.72 -20.54 -7.05
CA LEU A 292 -2.46 -20.75 -7.75
C LEU A 292 -1.59 -21.86 -7.11
N THR A 293 -2.02 -22.45 -6.00
CA THR A 293 -1.28 -23.53 -5.35
C THR A 293 -1.35 -24.84 -6.16
N VAL A 294 -0.26 -25.59 -6.18
CA VAL A 294 -0.28 -26.97 -6.71
C VAL A 294 -0.96 -27.84 -5.66
N ARG A 295 -2.06 -28.49 -6.01
CA ARG A 295 -2.59 -29.59 -5.21
C ARG A 295 -1.49 -30.65 -5.14
N ARG A 296 -0.92 -30.90 -3.96
CA ARG A 296 -0.15 -32.12 -3.74
C ARG A 296 -1.12 -33.28 -3.97
N GLN A 297 -1.00 -33.95 -5.09
CA GLN A 297 -1.58 -35.31 -5.19
C GLN A 297 -0.82 -36.12 -4.14
N HIS A 298 -1.53 -36.51 -3.08
CA HIS A 298 -1.01 -37.54 -2.19
C HIS A 298 -0.87 -38.81 -3.04
N ALA A 299 0.37 -39.20 -3.32
CA ALA A 299 0.76 -40.49 -3.81
C ALA A 299 0.75 -41.46 -2.63
#